data_4fb545e341af27dac002fbdd437ce226
#
_entry.id   4fb545e341af27dac002fbdd437ce226
#
_cell.length_a   1.000
_cell.length_b   1.000
_cell.length_c   1.000
_cell.angle_alpha   90.00
_cell.angle_beta   90.00
_cell.angle_gamma   90.00
#
_symmetry.space_group_name_H-M   'P 1'
#
loop_
_entity.id
_entity.type
_entity.pdbx_description
1 polymer ?
#
loop_
_entity_poly.entity_id
_entity_poly.type
_entity_poly.pdbx_seq_one_letter_code
_entity_poly.pdbx_strand_id
1 'polypeptide(L)'
;MLIGAMVASMAACGNNGGDKGGTNGNDTSAADEADGGASEGGDTLTVWTWDPKFNIPAIKEAGNIYKADHPDFNLKVVETLSDDCESKLIAAAEGGDLSTLPDIVLMQDNSYQKFVTAYPEAFEDLTDSGIDFSQFPAGKLAYSTVDGKNYGVPFDNGAVIGAYRTDILEQAGYTTADLTDIDWNRFIEIGKDVKAKTGAYMLSGQADSPDTIMMMLQSAGASLFDEDGKPAMTDNAALKECIDIYKTMVDEGIYLEVNKWDDYVTSITKGTVAGVINGNWIIATIQGMEDTAGKWEITNMPKLIKTPNATNYSNNGGSSWYITSNCKNKDLAIDFLKSTFAGSVELYDKILASTGAIATYLPAGESEKYAEPVAYWSNQPIFKTIVEYSKLTPANNTSPYYYDGRNAIGTQIQNIMSGADIDSAIADAQAEVEFSMQ
;
A
#
# COMPACT_ATOMS: atom_id res chain seq x y z
N MET A 1 -22.19 16.53 48.74
CA MET A 1 -21.52 17.69 49.37
C MET A 1 -20.41 18.13 48.43
N LEU A 2 -20.68 19.26 47.84
CA LEU A 2 -19.85 20.46 47.54
C LEU A 2 -18.64 20.20 46.64
N ILE A 3 -18.68 20.65 45.37
CA ILE A 3 -18.55 22.03 44.78
C ILE A 3 -17.12 22.58 44.91
N GLY A 4 -16.53 22.91 43.76
CA GLY A 4 -15.37 23.76 43.65
C GLY A 4 -14.85 23.90 42.23
N ALA A 5 -15.52 24.71 41.42
CA ALA A 5 -14.98 25.25 40.18
C ALA A 5 -14.04 26.41 40.49
N MET A 6 -12.97 26.58 39.71
CA MET A 6 -12.31 27.89 39.56
C MET A 6 -11.78 28.07 38.15
N VAL A 7 -12.41 29.01 37.47
CA VAL A 7 -11.96 29.72 36.28
C VAL A 7 -11.08 30.89 36.75
N ALA A 8 -9.96 31.12 36.09
CA ALA A 8 -9.34 32.45 36.08
C ALA A 8 -8.58 32.69 34.78
N SER A 9 -9.18 33.53 33.96
CA SER A 9 -8.56 34.33 32.91
C SER A 9 -7.71 35.43 33.50
N MET A 10 -6.59 35.82 32.83
CA MET A 10 -6.19 37.22 32.74
C MET A 10 -5.25 37.45 31.55
N ALA A 11 -5.68 38.37 30.73
CA ALA A 11 -4.92 39.08 29.71
C ALA A 11 -4.14 40.27 30.31
N ALA A 12 -3.08 40.70 29.63
CA ALA A 12 -2.75 42.13 29.36
C ALA A 12 -1.29 42.28 28.94
N CYS A 13 -1.02 42.70 27.74
CA CYS A 13 -0.66 44.05 27.27
C CYS A 13 0.68 44.64 27.73
N GLY A 14 1.47 45.08 26.73
CA GLY A 14 2.48 46.13 26.83
C GLY A 14 3.67 45.90 25.93
N ASN A 15 3.81 46.38 24.89
CA ASN A 15 4.04 47.56 24.02
C ASN A 15 5.47 48.13 24.08
N ASN A 16 6.03 48.41 22.89
CA ASN A 16 7.10 49.36 22.49
C ASN A 16 8.55 48.86 22.46
N GLY A 17 9.21 48.94 21.30
CA GLY A 17 9.52 49.94 20.37
C GLY A 17 10.85 49.72 19.70
N GLY A 18 10.89 49.85 18.37
CA GLY A 18 11.90 50.46 17.51
C GLY A 18 13.26 49.75 17.35
N ASP A 19 13.80 49.50 16.23
CA ASP A 19 14.17 50.25 15.06
C ASP A 19 14.89 49.37 14.01
N LYS A 20 14.61 49.58 12.75
CA LYS A 20 15.30 49.45 11.47
C LYS A 20 16.54 48.56 11.26
N GLY A 21 16.50 47.80 10.15
CA GLY A 21 17.67 47.44 9.37
C GLY A 21 17.41 46.27 8.43
N GLY A 22 17.12 46.56 7.17
CA GLY A 22 16.70 45.64 6.13
C GLY A 22 17.76 44.68 5.61
N THR A 23 17.33 43.63 4.95
CA THR A 23 17.54 43.30 3.52
C THR A 23 17.08 41.86 3.23
N ASN A 24 16.20 41.75 2.24
CA ASN A 24 15.96 40.67 1.29
C ASN A 24 16.40 39.23 1.66
N GLY A 25 15.40 38.42 1.88
CA GLY A 25 15.44 36.95 1.69
C GLY A 25 14.00 36.52 1.41
N ASN A 26 13.73 36.24 0.14
CA ASN A 26 12.44 35.77 -0.34
C ASN A 26 12.26 34.33 0.08
N ASP A 27 11.63 34.09 1.22
CA ASP A 27 11.08 32.81 1.61
C ASP A 27 9.56 32.93 1.66
N THR A 28 8.96 32.69 0.50
CA THR A 28 7.53 32.40 0.41
C THR A 28 7.31 30.92 0.71
N SER A 29 7.31 30.56 1.98
CA SER A 29 6.53 29.42 2.44
C SER A 29 5.06 29.87 2.47
N ALA A 30 4.38 29.72 1.35
CA ALA A 30 2.93 29.73 1.34
C ALA A 30 2.48 28.48 2.12
N ALA A 31 1.98 28.68 3.33
CA ALA A 31 1.05 27.77 3.93
C ALA A 31 -0.20 27.84 3.05
N ASP A 32 -0.34 26.92 2.11
CA ASP A 32 -1.62 26.68 1.47
C ASP A 32 -2.57 26.20 2.58
N GLU A 33 -3.52 27.07 2.91
CA GLU A 33 -4.71 26.68 3.68
C GLU A 33 -5.33 25.50 2.94
N ALA A 34 -5.58 24.41 3.68
CA ALA A 34 -6.20 23.20 3.19
C ALA A 34 -7.62 23.50 2.70
N ASP A 35 -7.75 23.97 1.47
CA ASP A 35 -8.97 23.79 0.69
C ASP A 35 -9.15 22.29 0.50
N GLY A 36 -10.26 21.75 0.98
CA GLY A 36 -10.51 20.31 1.10
C GLY A 36 -10.48 19.50 -0.21
N GLY A 37 -10.04 20.11 -1.33
CA GLY A 37 -9.80 19.46 -2.61
C GLY A 37 -11.05 18.87 -3.23
N ALA A 38 -12.21 19.54 -3.08
CA ALA A 38 -13.45 19.20 -3.78
C ALA A 38 -13.33 19.46 -5.29
N SER A 39 -14.22 18.83 -6.07
CA SER A 39 -14.31 19.04 -7.53
C SER A 39 -14.51 20.52 -7.88
N GLU A 40 -13.65 21.03 -8.77
CA GLU A 40 -13.70 22.44 -9.25
C GLU A 40 -14.55 22.56 -10.53
N GLY A 41 -14.61 21.51 -11.36
CA GLY A 41 -15.29 21.50 -12.64
C GLY A 41 -14.50 22.17 -13.78
N GLY A 42 -15.11 22.30 -14.96
CA GLY A 42 -14.45 22.79 -16.19
C GLY A 42 -13.41 21.79 -16.68
N ASP A 43 -12.22 22.26 -17.05
CA ASP A 43 -11.10 21.46 -17.55
C ASP A 43 -10.11 21.07 -16.42
N THR A 44 -10.51 21.22 -15.16
CA THR A 44 -9.74 20.86 -13.99
C THR A 44 -10.29 19.58 -13.36
N LEU A 45 -9.41 18.60 -13.11
CA LEU A 45 -9.70 17.43 -12.29
C LEU A 45 -8.93 17.49 -10.97
N THR A 46 -9.64 17.33 -9.87
CA THR A 46 -9.06 17.22 -8.52
C THR A 46 -8.93 15.75 -8.13
N VAL A 47 -7.76 15.35 -7.65
CA VAL A 47 -7.45 13.96 -7.32
C VAL A 47 -6.93 13.84 -5.89
N TRP A 48 -7.48 12.91 -5.10
CA TRP A 48 -6.92 12.50 -3.82
C TRP A 48 -6.08 11.24 -3.96
N THR A 49 -4.87 11.29 -3.42
CA THR A 49 -3.92 10.18 -3.40
C THR A 49 -2.82 10.47 -2.36
N TRP A 50 -2.02 9.48 -1.94
CA TRP A 50 -1.29 9.58 -0.67
C TRP A 50 0.24 9.51 -0.73
N ASP A 51 0.84 8.74 -1.67
CA ASP A 51 2.26 8.46 -1.59
C ASP A 51 3.09 9.39 -2.49
N PRO A 52 3.97 10.25 -1.88
CA PRO A 52 4.78 11.21 -2.62
C PRO A 52 5.88 10.59 -3.49
N LYS A 53 6.16 9.27 -3.34
CA LYS A 53 7.15 8.55 -4.13
C LYS A 53 6.55 7.54 -5.11
N PHE A 54 5.26 7.22 -4.96
CA PHE A 54 4.62 6.17 -5.74
C PHE A 54 3.46 6.70 -6.59
N ASN A 55 2.28 6.89 -5.99
CA ASN A 55 1.07 7.21 -6.77
C ASN A 55 0.94 8.70 -7.14
N ILE A 56 1.44 9.63 -6.31
CA ILE A 56 1.45 11.07 -6.66
C ILE A 56 2.31 11.36 -7.90
N PRO A 57 3.56 10.88 -8.04
CA PRO A 57 4.31 11.03 -9.27
C PRO A 57 3.63 10.36 -10.47
N ALA A 58 3.00 9.19 -10.30
CA ALA A 58 2.33 8.49 -11.37
C ALA A 58 1.15 9.27 -11.96
N ILE A 59 0.26 9.80 -11.10
CA ILE A 59 -0.89 10.58 -11.57
C ILE A 59 -0.46 11.94 -12.17
N LYS A 60 0.61 12.56 -11.64
CA LYS A 60 1.17 13.78 -12.21
C LYS A 60 1.74 13.54 -13.61
N GLU A 61 2.45 12.41 -13.83
CA GLU A 61 2.96 12.08 -15.17
C GLU A 61 1.82 11.74 -16.12
N ALA A 62 0.77 11.07 -15.66
CA ALA A 62 -0.45 10.89 -16.44
C ALA A 62 -1.05 12.24 -16.87
N GLY A 63 -1.11 13.20 -15.96
CA GLY A 63 -1.54 14.57 -16.26
C GLY A 63 -0.66 15.28 -17.30
N ASN A 64 0.67 15.11 -17.22
CA ASN A 64 1.62 15.68 -18.18
C ASN A 64 1.41 15.12 -19.59
N ILE A 65 1.24 13.78 -19.70
CA ILE A 65 0.99 13.10 -20.97
C ILE A 65 -0.33 13.56 -21.56
N TYR A 66 -1.42 13.56 -20.78
CA TYR A 66 -2.73 13.98 -21.25
C TYR A 66 -2.77 15.44 -21.70
N LYS A 67 -2.08 16.32 -20.98
CA LYS A 67 -1.99 17.75 -21.29
C LYS A 67 -1.31 18.06 -22.64
N ALA A 68 -0.48 17.15 -23.16
CA ALA A 68 0.16 17.33 -24.47
C ALA A 68 -0.86 17.49 -25.60
N ASP A 69 -1.97 16.74 -25.53
CA ASP A 69 -3.06 16.78 -26.51
C ASP A 69 -4.25 17.65 -26.04
N HIS A 70 -4.29 18.01 -24.74
CA HIS A 70 -5.35 18.78 -24.10
C HIS A 70 -4.74 19.98 -23.34
N PRO A 71 -4.28 21.04 -24.04
CA PRO A 71 -3.47 22.13 -23.44
C PRO A 71 -4.19 22.91 -22.31
N ASP A 72 -5.52 22.96 -22.32
CA ASP A 72 -6.33 23.63 -21.31
C ASP A 72 -6.57 22.75 -20.06
N PHE A 73 -6.25 21.46 -20.14
CA PHE A 73 -6.40 20.52 -19.02
C PHE A 73 -5.53 20.90 -17.83
N ASN A 74 -6.10 20.83 -16.64
CA ASN A 74 -5.42 21.03 -15.38
C ASN A 74 -5.69 19.89 -14.41
N LEU A 75 -4.65 19.43 -13.71
CA LEU A 75 -4.72 18.37 -12.70
C LEU A 75 -4.30 18.93 -11.34
N LYS A 76 -5.23 18.96 -10.40
CA LYS A 76 -4.97 19.33 -9.00
C LYS A 76 -4.84 18.07 -8.16
N VAL A 77 -3.62 17.72 -7.78
CA VAL A 77 -3.35 16.56 -6.93
C VAL A 77 -3.28 17.03 -5.49
N VAL A 78 -4.15 16.50 -4.65
CA VAL A 78 -4.20 16.79 -3.21
C VAL A 78 -3.68 15.54 -2.48
N GLU A 79 -2.53 15.70 -1.82
CA GLU A 79 -1.98 14.66 -0.96
C GLU A 79 -2.93 14.44 0.22
N THR A 80 -3.52 13.27 0.27
CA THR A 80 -4.48 12.87 1.31
C THR A 80 -4.16 11.44 1.69
N LEU A 81 -3.83 11.19 2.94
CA LEU A 81 -3.50 9.84 3.42
C LEU A 81 -4.64 8.86 3.12
N SER A 82 -4.33 7.58 2.90
CA SER A 82 -5.33 6.57 2.55
C SER A 82 -6.48 6.53 3.55
N ASP A 83 -6.16 6.49 4.85
CA ASP A 83 -7.16 6.45 5.92
C ASP A 83 -7.99 7.75 5.99
N ASP A 84 -7.39 8.90 5.62
CA ASP A 84 -8.10 10.17 5.53
C ASP A 84 -9.03 10.22 4.31
N CYS A 85 -8.66 9.60 3.18
CA CYS A 85 -9.55 9.44 2.03
C CYS A 85 -10.80 8.67 2.43
N GLU A 86 -10.63 7.54 3.12
CA GLU A 86 -11.72 6.71 3.61
C GLU A 86 -12.61 7.44 4.62
N SER A 87 -11.99 8.10 5.62
CA SER A 87 -12.72 8.84 6.65
C SER A 87 -13.53 10.00 6.07
N LYS A 88 -12.96 10.74 5.10
CA LYS A 88 -13.67 11.83 4.42
C LYS A 88 -14.81 11.33 3.53
N LEU A 89 -14.64 10.17 2.88
CA LEU A 89 -15.68 9.53 2.10
C LEU A 89 -16.85 9.12 2.97
N ILE A 90 -16.60 8.46 4.10
CA ILE A 90 -17.63 8.09 5.09
C ILE A 90 -18.35 9.35 5.58
N ALA A 91 -17.60 10.38 5.99
CA ALA A 91 -18.20 11.61 6.49
C ALA A 91 -19.08 12.32 5.45
N ALA A 92 -18.67 12.34 4.17
CA ALA A 92 -19.45 12.90 3.08
C ALA A 92 -20.74 12.09 2.81
N ALA A 93 -20.65 10.77 2.80
CA ALA A 93 -21.77 9.88 2.51
C ALA A 93 -22.78 9.89 3.66
N GLU A 94 -22.34 9.69 4.91
CA GLU A 94 -23.22 9.71 6.09
C GLU A 94 -23.81 11.10 6.36
N GLY A 95 -23.04 12.16 6.07
CA GLY A 95 -23.52 13.54 6.16
C GLY A 95 -24.49 13.93 5.04
N GLY A 96 -24.63 13.10 4.01
CA GLY A 96 -25.47 13.36 2.85
C GLY A 96 -24.98 14.53 1.97
N ASP A 97 -23.70 14.89 2.09
CA ASP A 97 -23.07 15.96 1.31
C ASP A 97 -21.81 15.45 0.58
N LEU A 98 -22.02 14.87 -0.59
CA LEU A 98 -20.95 14.37 -1.44
C LEU A 98 -20.18 15.50 -2.15
N SER A 99 -20.58 16.77 -2.00
CA SER A 99 -19.96 17.92 -2.70
C SER A 99 -18.53 18.19 -2.24
N THR A 100 -18.11 17.59 -1.13
CA THR A 100 -16.75 17.71 -0.59
C THR A 100 -15.77 16.70 -1.20
N LEU A 101 -16.24 15.73 -1.99
CA LEU A 101 -15.39 14.72 -2.64
C LEU A 101 -14.63 15.30 -3.84
N PRO A 102 -13.43 14.77 -4.18
CA PRO A 102 -12.69 15.14 -5.39
C PRO A 102 -13.37 14.60 -6.64
N ASP A 103 -12.83 14.87 -7.83
CA ASP A 103 -13.29 14.22 -9.06
C ASP A 103 -12.85 12.76 -9.12
N ILE A 104 -11.60 12.49 -8.71
CA ILE A 104 -11.01 11.15 -8.72
C ILE A 104 -10.39 10.87 -7.35
N VAL A 105 -10.56 9.66 -6.84
CA VAL A 105 -9.90 9.16 -5.63
C VAL A 105 -9.16 7.87 -5.94
N LEU A 106 -7.95 7.73 -5.40
CA LEU A 106 -7.28 6.44 -5.35
C LEU A 106 -7.79 5.67 -4.12
N MET A 107 -8.08 4.38 -4.29
CA MET A 107 -8.43 3.51 -3.17
C MET A 107 -7.69 2.18 -3.28
N GLN A 108 -7.37 1.62 -2.13
CA GLN A 108 -6.78 0.29 -2.06
C GLN A 108 -7.79 -0.77 -2.44
N ASP A 109 -7.34 -1.79 -3.17
CA ASP A 109 -8.21 -2.86 -3.68
C ASP A 109 -9.00 -3.56 -2.57
N ASN A 110 -8.34 -3.85 -1.45
CA ASN A 110 -8.95 -4.57 -0.34
C ASN A 110 -9.95 -3.72 0.49
N SER A 111 -9.96 -2.39 0.33
CA SER A 111 -10.90 -1.53 1.06
C SER A 111 -12.11 -1.13 0.22
N TYR A 112 -11.95 -1.03 -1.11
CA TYR A 112 -12.95 -0.44 -1.98
C TYR A 112 -14.34 -1.11 -1.90
N GLN A 113 -14.39 -2.44 -1.87
CA GLN A 113 -15.68 -3.16 -1.85
C GLN A 113 -16.57 -2.77 -0.67
N LYS A 114 -15.98 -2.50 0.50
CA LYS A 114 -16.71 -2.01 1.68
C LYS A 114 -17.41 -0.69 1.37
N PHE A 115 -16.69 0.24 0.76
CA PHE A 115 -17.19 1.58 0.50
C PHE A 115 -18.26 1.61 -0.60
N VAL A 116 -18.04 0.90 -1.71
CA VAL A 116 -19.04 0.89 -2.78
C VAL A 116 -20.31 0.11 -2.39
N THR A 117 -20.18 -0.90 -1.53
CA THR A 117 -21.33 -1.64 -1.01
C THR A 117 -22.13 -0.79 -0.04
N ALA A 118 -21.48 -0.01 0.84
CA ALA A 118 -22.13 0.85 1.80
C ALA A 118 -22.66 2.16 1.17
N TYR A 119 -21.94 2.73 0.21
CA TYR A 119 -22.19 4.07 -0.35
C TYR A 119 -22.08 4.06 -1.89
N PRO A 120 -22.88 3.24 -2.62
CA PRO A 120 -22.76 3.12 -4.07
C PRO A 120 -23.02 4.46 -4.79
N GLU A 121 -23.78 5.36 -4.18
CA GLU A 121 -24.07 6.71 -4.70
C GLU A 121 -22.84 7.64 -4.70
N ALA A 122 -21.78 7.29 -4.00
CA ALA A 122 -20.54 8.10 -3.96
C ALA A 122 -19.64 7.87 -5.18
N PHE A 123 -19.89 6.85 -6.01
CA PHE A 123 -19.03 6.44 -7.10
C PHE A 123 -19.75 6.41 -8.43
N GLU A 124 -19.00 6.63 -9.51
CA GLU A 124 -19.49 6.53 -10.90
C GLU A 124 -19.35 5.10 -11.41
N ASP A 125 -20.39 4.57 -12.02
CA ASP A 125 -20.38 3.28 -12.71
C ASP A 125 -19.69 3.43 -14.08
N LEU A 126 -18.55 2.77 -14.25
CA LEU A 126 -17.71 2.83 -15.44
C LEU A 126 -17.97 1.69 -16.44
N THR A 127 -18.94 0.82 -16.19
CA THR A 127 -19.22 -0.38 -17.00
C THR A 127 -19.38 -0.03 -18.47
N ASP A 128 -20.14 1.02 -18.78
CA ASP A 128 -20.42 1.48 -20.13
C ASP A 128 -19.61 2.71 -20.56
N SER A 129 -18.51 3.02 -19.85
CA SER A 129 -17.67 4.20 -20.09
C SER A 129 -16.89 4.18 -21.42
N GLY A 130 -16.82 3.02 -22.07
CA GLY A 130 -16.01 2.79 -23.27
C GLY A 130 -14.52 2.56 -22.97
N ILE A 131 -14.15 2.37 -21.71
CA ILE A 131 -12.85 1.81 -21.31
C ILE A 131 -12.87 0.31 -21.64
N ASP A 132 -11.79 -0.19 -22.26
CA ASP A 132 -11.65 -1.62 -22.55
C ASP A 132 -11.11 -2.38 -21.34
N PHE A 133 -11.99 -2.80 -20.45
CA PHE A 133 -11.62 -3.56 -19.26
C PHE A 133 -11.07 -4.97 -19.55
N SER A 134 -11.22 -5.49 -20.77
CA SER A 134 -10.60 -6.76 -21.16
C SER A 134 -9.06 -6.68 -21.21
N GLN A 135 -8.51 -5.46 -21.21
CA GLN A 135 -7.07 -5.20 -21.16
C GLN A 135 -6.47 -5.26 -19.74
N PHE A 136 -7.24 -5.73 -18.76
CA PHE A 136 -6.79 -5.90 -17.37
C PHE A 136 -6.98 -7.34 -16.89
N PRO A 137 -6.14 -7.84 -15.98
CA PRO A 137 -6.33 -9.16 -15.39
C PRO A 137 -7.69 -9.26 -14.66
N ALA A 138 -8.43 -10.34 -14.91
CA ALA A 138 -9.75 -10.54 -14.29
C ALA A 138 -9.70 -10.53 -12.75
N GLY A 139 -8.63 -11.10 -12.15
CA GLY A 139 -8.43 -11.07 -10.71
C GLY A 139 -8.25 -9.66 -10.13
N LYS A 140 -7.66 -8.74 -10.91
CA LYS A 140 -7.53 -7.33 -10.52
C LYS A 140 -8.85 -6.58 -10.64
N LEU A 141 -9.61 -6.82 -11.71
CA LEU A 141 -10.93 -6.22 -11.91
C LEU A 141 -11.94 -6.66 -10.85
N ALA A 142 -11.78 -7.86 -10.28
CA ALA A 142 -12.67 -8.36 -9.24
C ALA A 142 -12.76 -7.42 -8.03
N TYR A 143 -11.68 -6.71 -7.68
CA TYR A 143 -11.69 -5.76 -6.58
C TYR A 143 -12.53 -4.51 -6.85
N SER A 144 -12.63 -4.06 -8.10
CA SER A 144 -13.41 -2.88 -8.50
C SER A 144 -14.78 -3.22 -9.08
N THR A 145 -15.16 -4.50 -9.11
CA THR A 145 -16.46 -4.96 -9.64
C THR A 145 -17.38 -5.38 -8.49
N VAL A 146 -18.54 -4.75 -8.38
CA VAL A 146 -19.57 -5.06 -7.40
C VAL A 146 -20.92 -5.16 -8.10
N ASP A 147 -21.69 -6.20 -7.85
CA ASP A 147 -22.99 -6.48 -8.46
C ASP A 147 -22.98 -6.43 -10.01
N GLY A 148 -21.87 -6.89 -10.61
CA GLY A 148 -21.68 -6.93 -12.07
C GLY A 148 -21.35 -5.58 -12.71
N LYS A 149 -21.14 -4.54 -11.93
CA LYS A 149 -20.74 -3.20 -12.35
C LYS A 149 -19.29 -2.96 -12.01
N ASN A 150 -18.52 -2.37 -12.93
CA ASN A 150 -17.16 -1.95 -12.66
C ASN A 150 -17.09 -0.46 -12.40
N TYR A 151 -16.45 -0.08 -11.30
CA TYR A 151 -16.34 1.30 -10.83
C TYR A 151 -14.93 1.88 -10.93
N GLY A 152 -13.91 1.04 -11.09
CA GLY A 152 -12.52 1.48 -11.00
C GLY A 152 -11.67 1.16 -12.21
N VAL A 153 -10.67 2.01 -12.45
CA VAL A 153 -9.59 1.75 -13.41
C VAL A 153 -8.37 1.25 -12.64
N PRO A 154 -7.96 -0.02 -12.81
CA PRO A 154 -6.81 -0.57 -12.14
C PRO A 154 -5.54 0.25 -12.38
N PHE A 155 -4.76 0.48 -11.32
CA PHE A 155 -3.51 1.22 -11.40
C PHE A 155 -2.29 0.30 -11.23
N ASP A 156 -2.15 -0.36 -10.09
CA ASP A 156 -0.99 -1.16 -9.76
C ASP A 156 -1.33 -2.52 -9.13
N ASN A 157 -0.33 -3.40 -9.10
CA ASN A 157 -0.34 -4.62 -8.31
C ASN A 157 0.66 -4.50 -7.16
N GLY A 158 0.41 -5.21 -6.06
CA GLY A 158 1.26 -5.28 -4.90
C GLY A 158 2.08 -6.57 -4.82
N ALA A 159 2.61 -7.09 -5.94
CA ALA A 159 3.39 -8.33 -5.93
C ALA A 159 4.51 -8.29 -4.89
N VAL A 160 4.58 -9.28 -4.01
CA VAL A 160 5.55 -9.31 -2.92
C VAL A 160 6.93 -9.69 -3.45
N ILE A 161 7.93 -8.90 -3.02
CA ILE A 161 9.35 -9.16 -3.22
C ILE A 161 10.06 -9.31 -1.89
N GLY A 162 11.09 -10.17 -1.86
CA GLY A 162 12.14 -10.11 -0.86
C GLY A 162 13.30 -9.30 -1.44
N ALA A 163 13.57 -8.12 -0.88
CA ALA A 163 14.68 -7.26 -1.29
C ALA A 163 15.76 -7.27 -0.22
N TYR A 164 17.00 -7.57 -0.58
CA TYR A 164 18.07 -7.78 0.39
C TYR A 164 19.35 -6.99 0.06
N ARG A 165 20.03 -6.54 1.12
CA ARG A 165 21.36 -5.92 1.09
C ARG A 165 22.43 -6.98 0.87
N THR A 166 22.96 -7.04 -0.34
CA THR A 166 24.00 -8.02 -0.71
C THR A 166 25.25 -7.89 0.14
N ASP A 167 25.66 -6.65 0.45
CA ASP A 167 26.85 -6.38 1.28
C ASP A 167 26.68 -6.81 2.76
N ILE A 168 25.46 -6.83 3.29
CA ILE A 168 25.17 -7.35 4.65
C ILE A 168 25.14 -8.89 4.60
N LEU A 169 24.49 -9.47 3.59
CA LEU A 169 24.44 -10.92 3.43
C LEU A 169 25.85 -11.51 3.25
N GLU A 170 26.69 -10.90 2.42
CA GLU A 170 28.06 -11.34 2.18
C GLU A 170 28.93 -11.34 3.45
N GLN A 171 28.77 -10.35 4.35
CA GLN A 171 29.42 -10.33 5.66
C GLN A 171 29.03 -11.54 6.51
N ALA A 172 27.81 -12.04 6.34
CA ALA A 172 27.34 -13.24 7.01
C ALA A 172 27.69 -14.53 6.28
N GLY A 173 28.21 -14.45 5.05
CA GLY A 173 28.60 -15.59 4.20
C GLY A 173 27.47 -16.13 3.36
N TYR A 174 26.47 -15.29 3.04
CA TYR A 174 25.30 -15.63 2.23
C TYR A 174 25.19 -14.71 1.02
N THR A 175 24.38 -15.13 0.07
CA THR A 175 23.98 -14.38 -1.12
C THR A 175 22.44 -14.37 -1.21
N THR A 176 21.89 -13.57 -2.10
CA THR A 176 20.45 -13.55 -2.37
C THR A 176 19.95 -14.89 -2.92
N ALA A 177 20.80 -15.65 -3.61
CA ALA A 177 20.45 -17.01 -4.08
C ALA A 177 20.17 -17.99 -2.93
N ASP A 178 20.82 -17.82 -1.77
CA ASP A 178 20.56 -18.66 -0.59
C ASP A 178 19.17 -18.38 0.04
N LEU A 179 18.52 -17.26 -0.35
CA LEU A 179 17.20 -16.84 0.08
C LEU A 179 16.10 -17.10 -0.98
N THR A 180 16.47 -17.68 -2.13
CA THR A 180 15.55 -17.96 -3.23
C THR A 180 14.89 -19.33 -3.05
N ASP A 181 13.57 -19.41 -3.26
CA ASP A 181 12.76 -20.64 -3.19
C ASP A 181 12.87 -21.42 -1.87
N ILE A 182 13.15 -20.73 -0.79
CA ILE A 182 13.29 -21.32 0.55
C ILE A 182 11.95 -21.32 1.30
N ASP A 183 11.94 -22.02 2.44
CA ASP A 183 10.88 -21.96 3.43
C ASP A 183 11.25 -21.04 4.61
N TRP A 184 10.27 -20.73 5.47
CA TRP A 184 10.46 -19.87 6.62
C TRP A 184 11.43 -20.45 7.68
N ASN A 185 11.56 -21.77 7.82
CA ASN A 185 12.55 -22.34 8.74
C ASN A 185 13.97 -22.02 8.27
N ARG A 186 14.24 -22.20 6.96
CA ARG A 186 15.54 -21.86 6.39
C ARG A 186 15.81 -20.35 6.47
N PHE A 187 14.81 -19.52 6.27
CA PHE A 187 14.93 -18.08 6.43
C PHE A 187 15.34 -17.69 7.86
N ILE A 188 14.70 -18.31 8.87
CA ILE A 188 15.01 -18.06 10.29
C ILE A 188 16.45 -18.49 10.61
N GLU A 189 16.91 -19.66 10.11
CA GLU A 189 18.30 -20.09 10.30
C GLU A 189 19.30 -19.07 9.75
N ILE A 190 19.12 -18.62 8.50
CA ILE A 190 19.97 -17.62 7.85
C ILE A 190 19.89 -16.30 8.64
N GLY A 191 18.70 -15.90 9.07
CA GLY A 191 18.48 -14.68 9.85
C GLY A 191 19.25 -14.64 11.17
N LYS A 192 19.28 -15.75 11.88
CA LYS A 192 20.09 -15.91 13.13
C LYS A 192 21.58 -15.75 12.85
N ASP A 193 22.07 -16.31 11.77
CA ASP A 193 23.46 -16.17 11.36
C ASP A 193 23.80 -14.73 10.95
N VAL A 194 22.93 -14.08 10.16
CA VAL A 194 23.08 -12.66 9.80
C VAL A 194 23.11 -11.80 11.04
N LYS A 195 22.15 -11.98 11.96
CA LYS A 195 22.10 -11.24 13.22
C LYS A 195 23.36 -11.42 14.06
N ALA A 196 23.84 -12.65 14.19
CA ALA A 196 25.01 -12.97 15.02
C ALA A 196 26.32 -12.38 14.43
N LYS A 197 26.46 -12.36 13.11
CA LYS A 197 27.70 -11.95 12.42
C LYS A 197 27.75 -10.45 12.12
N THR A 198 26.61 -9.81 11.87
CA THR A 198 26.55 -8.42 11.39
C THR A 198 25.86 -7.47 12.39
N GLY A 199 25.05 -8.00 13.30
CA GLY A 199 24.19 -7.22 14.19
C GLY A 199 22.90 -6.72 13.54
N ALA A 200 22.73 -6.83 12.21
CA ALA A 200 21.52 -6.44 11.53
C ALA A 200 20.37 -7.42 11.81
N TYR A 201 19.14 -6.92 11.90
CA TYR A 201 17.95 -7.77 11.84
C TYR A 201 17.73 -8.23 10.40
N MET A 202 17.00 -9.31 10.19
CA MET A 202 16.64 -9.74 8.83
C MET A 202 15.54 -8.84 8.26
N LEU A 203 14.50 -8.59 9.03
CA LEU A 203 13.33 -7.80 8.63
C LEU A 203 12.93 -6.83 9.75
N SER A 204 12.04 -5.90 9.40
CA SER A 204 11.28 -5.08 10.34
C SER A 204 9.82 -4.94 9.90
N GLY A 205 8.96 -4.52 10.79
CA GLY A 205 7.58 -4.16 10.53
C GLY A 205 6.96 -3.44 11.71
N GLN A 206 5.80 -2.81 11.49
CA GLN A 206 5.06 -2.17 12.56
C GLN A 206 4.43 -3.23 13.47
N ALA A 207 4.56 -3.06 14.79
CA ALA A 207 4.13 -4.04 15.79
C ALA A 207 2.61 -4.29 15.80
N ASP A 208 1.82 -3.31 15.35
CA ASP A 208 0.36 -3.36 15.24
C ASP A 208 -0.14 -3.73 13.84
N SER A 209 0.78 -3.91 12.88
CA SER A 209 0.43 -4.29 11.51
C SER A 209 0.72 -5.76 11.24
N PRO A 210 -0.30 -6.56 10.87
CA PRO A 210 -0.13 -7.96 10.54
C PRO A 210 0.35 -8.20 9.10
N ASP A 211 0.91 -7.22 8.40
CA ASP A 211 1.25 -7.32 6.97
C ASP A 211 2.10 -8.55 6.64
N THR A 212 3.12 -8.84 7.44
CA THR A 212 3.95 -10.04 7.24
C THR A 212 3.12 -11.32 7.34
N ILE A 213 2.18 -11.39 8.28
CA ILE A 213 1.26 -12.54 8.46
C ILE A 213 0.31 -12.61 7.26
N MET A 214 -0.24 -11.48 6.82
CA MET A 214 -1.16 -11.44 5.68
C MET A 214 -0.46 -11.86 4.38
N MET A 215 0.79 -11.44 4.15
CA MET A 215 1.58 -11.90 3.01
C MET A 215 1.85 -13.41 3.05
N MET A 216 2.19 -13.95 4.22
CA MET A 216 2.35 -15.40 4.40
C MET A 216 1.05 -16.15 4.11
N LEU A 217 -0.08 -15.66 4.64
CA LEU A 217 -1.40 -16.25 4.45
C LEU A 217 -1.81 -16.28 2.97
N GLN A 218 -1.65 -15.12 2.28
CA GLN A 218 -1.90 -14.97 0.85
C GLN A 218 -1.05 -15.94 0.01
N SER A 219 0.23 -16.18 0.38
CA SER A 219 1.12 -17.08 -0.35
C SER A 219 0.64 -18.55 -0.38
N ALA A 220 -0.24 -18.91 0.53
CA ALA A 220 -0.88 -20.22 0.60
C ALA A 220 -2.27 -20.25 -0.08
N GLY A 221 -2.72 -19.14 -0.68
CA GLY A 221 -4.08 -19.00 -1.16
C GLY A 221 -5.13 -19.04 -0.04
N ALA A 222 -4.71 -18.82 1.20
CA ALA A 222 -5.58 -18.78 2.36
C ALA A 222 -6.02 -17.33 2.67
N SER A 223 -7.14 -17.20 3.38
CA SER A 223 -7.74 -15.91 3.73
C SER A 223 -8.24 -15.95 5.18
N LEU A 224 -8.55 -14.78 5.74
CA LEU A 224 -9.30 -14.64 6.98
C LEU A 224 -10.81 -14.93 6.78
N PHE A 225 -11.24 -15.08 5.53
CA PHE A 225 -12.64 -15.20 5.12
C PHE A 225 -12.87 -16.43 4.26
N ASP A 226 -14.06 -17.00 4.33
CA ASP A 226 -14.52 -18.08 3.46
C ASP A 226 -14.95 -17.56 2.07
N GLU A 227 -15.46 -18.46 1.22
CA GLU A 227 -15.92 -18.13 -0.14
C GLU A 227 -17.14 -17.19 -0.15
N ASP A 228 -17.92 -17.17 0.94
CA ASP A 228 -19.05 -16.27 1.12
C ASP A 228 -18.65 -14.91 1.76
N GLY A 229 -17.35 -14.67 1.99
CA GLY A 229 -16.83 -13.45 2.63
C GLY A 229 -17.07 -13.39 4.14
N LYS A 230 -17.42 -14.51 4.79
CA LYS A 230 -17.61 -14.58 6.24
C LYS A 230 -16.30 -14.90 6.95
N PRO A 231 -16.10 -14.42 8.20
CA PRO A 231 -14.91 -14.72 8.98
C PRO A 231 -14.69 -16.23 9.15
N ALA A 232 -13.47 -16.70 8.85
CA ALA A 232 -13.05 -18.09 8.92
C ALA A 232 -11.62 -18.19 9.49
N MET A 233 -11.45 -17.70 10.73
CA MET A 233 -10.13 -17.56 11.36
C MET A 233 -9.83 -18.69 12.33
N THR A 234 -10.81 -19.15 13.11
CA THR A 234 -10.60 -20.07 14.25
C THR A 234 -10.05 -21.44 13.85
N ASP A 235 -10.49 -21.99 12.73
CA ASP A 235 -10.02 -23.29 12.23
C ASP A 235 -8.97 -23.16 11.11
N ASN A 236 -8.38 -21.97 10.96
CA ASN A 236 -7.43 -21.66 9.91
C ASN A 236 -6.01 -22.06 10.31
N ALA A 237 -5.60 -23.27 9.92
CA ALA A 237 -4.27 -23.81 10.22
C ALA A 237 -3.14 -22.99 9.58
N ALA A 238 -3.39 -22.40 8.40
CA ALA A 238 -2.41 -21.52 7.74
C ALA A 238 -2.19 -20.25 8.55
N LEU A 239 -3.24 -19.62 9.08
CA LEU A 239 -3.12 -18.43 9.93
C LEU A 239 -2.32 -18.74 11.21
N LYS A 240 -2.57 -19.88 11.85
CA LYS A 240 -1.81 -20.32 13.03
C LYS A 240 -0.33 -20.50 12.70
N GLU A 241 -0.01 -21.13 11.57
CA GLU A 241 1.38 -21.28 11.11
C GLU A 241 2.06 -19.91 10.87
N CYS A 242 1.35 -18.97 10.25
CA CYS A 242 1.86 -17.60 10.01
C CYS A 242 2.18 -16.89 11.33
N ILE A 243 1.28 -16.96 12.32
CA ILE A 243 1.47 -16.37 13.64
C ILE A 243 2.64 -17.01 14.38
N ASP A 244 2.77 -18.35 14.35
CA ASP A 244 3.90 -19.07 14.95
C ASP A 244 5.24 -18.64 14.35
N ILE A 245 5.30 -18.47 13.02
CA ILE A 245 6.51 -18.02 12.32
C ILE A 245 6.85 -16.59 12.70
N TYR A 246 5.87 -15.68 12.68
CA TYR A 246 6.06 -14.29 13.09
C TYR A 246 6.62 -14.21 14.52
N LYS A 247 5.95 -14.87 15.46
CA LYS A 247 6.38 -14.94 16.85
C LYS A 247 7.80 -15.49 16.98
N THR A 248 8.13 -16.56 16.25
CA THR A 248 9.49 -17.12 16.25
C THR A 248 10.52 -16.13 15.77
N MET A 249 10.25 -15.37 14.71
CA MET A 249 11.20 -14.37 14.21
C MET A 249 11.45 -13.24 15.20
N VAL A 250 10.42 -12.82 15.94
CA VAL A 250 10.56 -11.80 17.00
C VAL A 250 11.32 -12.36 18.19
N ASP A 251 10.95 -13.55 18.70
CA ASP A 251 11.58 -14.21 19.86
C ASP A 251 13.07 -14.52 19.61
N GLU A 252 13.43 -14.90 18.39
CA GLU A 252 14.83 -15.16 17.96
C GLU A 252 15.60 -13.84 17.67
N GLY A 253 14.96 -12.69 17.76
CA GLY A 253 15.58 -11.38 17.60
C GLY A 253 16.04 -11.09 16.15
N ILE A 254 15.43 -11.70 15.15
CA ILE A 254 15.71 -11.44 13.74
C ILE A 254 14.69 -10.54 13.06
N TYR A 255 13.55 -10.28 13.71
CA TYR A 255 12.53 -9.33 13.28
C TYR A 255 12.52 -8.13 14.24
N LEU A 256 12.59 -6.92 13.70
CA LEU A 256 12.54 -5.67 14.45
C LEU A 256 11.13 -5.09 14.40
N GLU A 257 10.40 -5.17 15.51
CA GLU A 257 9.14 -4.45 15.64
C GLU A 257 9.40 -2.96 15.85
N VAL A 258 8.68 -2.12 15.11
CA VAL A 258 8.72 -0.66 15.21
C VAL A 258 7.31 -0.09 15.40
N ASN A 259 7.20 1.17 15.85
CA ASN A 259 5.88 1.71 16.22
C ASN A 259 5.16 2.43 15.07
N LYS A 260 5.92 2.96 14.09
CA LYS A 260 5.38 3.84 13.04
C LYS A 260 5.96 3.50 11.68
N TRP A 261 5.26 3.91 10.64
CA TRP A 261 5.73 3.84 9.27
C TRP A 261 7.12 4.49 9.08
N ASP A 262 7.32 5.69 9.63
CA ASP A 262 8.61 6.40 9.53
C ASP A 262 9.76 5.62 10.18
N ASP A 263 9.51 4.92 11.29
CA ASP A 263 10.49 4.06 11.94
C ASP A 263 10.80 2.82 11.08
N TYR A 264 9.78 2.25 10.41
CA TYR A 264 9.95 1.17 9.45
C TYR A 264 10.85 1.61 8.28
N VAL A 265 10.53 2.73 7.63
CA VAL A 265 11.35 3.32 6.55
C VAL A 265 12.76 3.62 7.05
N THR A 266 12.89 4.16 8.28
CA THR A 266 14.19 4.45 8.90
C THR A 266 15.02 3.20 9.11
N SER A 267 14.42 2.08 9.52
CA SER A 267 15.13 0.81 9.74
C SER A 267 15.78 0.29 8.46
N ILE A 268 15.10 0.47 7.33
CA ILE A 268 15.59 0.12 5.99
C ILE A 268 16.71 1.07 5.58
N THR A 269 16.44 2.38 5.64
CA THR A 269 17.33 3.42 5.11
C THR A 269 18.61 3.58 5.93
N LYS A 270 18.63 3.16 7.20
CA LYS A 270 19.84 3.15 8.04
C LYS A 270 20.58 1.81 8.03
N GLY A 271 20.10 0.81 7.30
CA GLY A 271 20.72 -0.51 7.27
C GLY A 271 20.60 -1.26 8.60
N THR A 272 19.58 -0.94 9.41
CA THR A 272 19.29 -1.68 10.65
C THR A 272 18.80 -3.09 10.34
N VAL A 273 18.19 -3.27 9.16
CA VAL A 273 17.73 -4.54 8.62
C VAL A 273 18.55 -4.94 7.38
N ALA A 274 18.73 -6.24 7.17
CA ALA A 274 19.40 -6.81 6.00
C ALA A 274 18.46 -6.91 4.80
N GLY A 275 17.15 -6.84 4.99
CA GLY A 275 16.18 -6.97 3.92
C GLY A 275 14.81 -6.46 4.26
N VAL A 276 13.95 -6.52 3.25
CA VAL A 276 12.54 -6.15 3.27
C VAL A 276 11.76 -7.23 2.54
N ILE A 277 10.67 -7.71 3.12
CA ILE A 277 9.65 -8.47 2.39
C ILE A 277 8.40 -7.61 2.36
N ASN A 278 7.99 -7.14 1.17
CA ASN A 278 6.83 -6.27 1.03
C ASN A 278 6.35 -6.22 -0.43
N GLY A 279 5.22 -5.58 -0.69
CA GLY A 279 4.77 -5.27 -2.04
C GLY A 279 5.81 -4.47 -2.84
N ASN A 280 5.84 -4.64 -4.14
CA ASN A 280 6.84 -4.01 -5.02
C ASN A 280 6.85 -2.46 -4.98
N TRP A 281 5.81 -1.84 -4.46
CA TRP A 281 5.75 -0.38 -4.23
C TRP A 281 6.85 0.12 -3.27
N ILE A 282 7.46 -0.74 -2.46
CA ILE A 282 8.60 -0.40 -1.58
C ILE A 282 9.88 -0.05 -2.36
N ILE A 283 9.96 -0.41 -3.65
CA ILE A 283 11.11 -0.15 -4.54
C ILE A 283 11.49 1.32 -4.52
N ALA A 284 10.52 2.23 -4.64
CA ALA A 284 10.78 3.66 -4.66
C ALA A 284 11.42 4.17 -3.36
N THR A 285 11.01 3.61 -2.22
CA THR A 285 11.62 3.92 -0.91
C THR A 285 13.07 3.43 -0.85
N ILE A 286 13.34 2.21 -1.32
CA ILE A 286 14.69 1.62 -1.34
C ILE A 286 15.58 2.41 -2.30
N GLN A 287 15.14 2.72 -3.51
CA GLN A 287 15.90 3.48 -4.50
C GLN A 287 16.20 4.94 -4.07
N GLY A 288 15.48 5.48 -3.09
CA GLY A 288 15.80 6.76 -2.48
C GLY A 288 17.12 6.80 -1.71
N MET A 289 17.80 5.65 -1.51
CA MET A 289 19.08 5.53 -0.83
C MET A 289 20.22 5.42 -1.85
N GLU A 290 20.65 6.55 -2.43
CA GLU A 290 21.65 6.58 -3.50
C GLU A 290 23.00 5.91 -3.13
N ASP A 291 23.41 5.95 -1.87
CA ASP A 291 24.64 5.36 -1.35
C ASP A 291 24.63 3.83 -1.28
N THR A 292 23.46 3.22 -1.47
CA THR A 292 23.29 1.77 -1.51
C THR A 292 23.01 1.23 -2.92
N ALA A 293 23.11 2.07 -3.96
CA ALA A 293 22.97 1.66 -5.34
C ALA A 293 23.94 0.52 -5.68
N GLY A 294 23.44 -0.52 -6.36
CA GLY A 294 24.20 -1.72 -6.71
C GLY A 294 24.48 -2.68 -5.55
N LYS A 295 23.85 -2.46 -4.38
CA LYS A 295 23.97 -3.32 -3.19
C LYS A 295 22.63 -3.97 -2.80
N TRP A 296 21.68 -3.96 -3.68
CA TRP A 296 20.38 -4.58 -3.47
C TRP A 296 20.09 -5.59 -4.57
N GLU A 297 19.48 -6.68 -4.18
CA GLU A 297 18.91 -7.68 -5.07
C GLU A 297 17.53 -8.10 -4.58
N ILE A 298 16.66 -8.49 -5.53
CA ILE A 298 15.36 -9.07 -5.18
C ILE A 298 15.35 -10.57 -5.39
N THR A 299 14.51 -11.24 -4.61
CA THR A 299 14.07 -12.61 -4.80
C THR A 299 12.63 -12.76 -4.34
N ASN A 300 12.06 -13.97 -4.36
CA ASN A 300 10.75 -14.26 -3.82
C ASN A 300 10.77 -14.35 -2.28
N MET A 301 9.57 -14.42 -1.67
CA MET A 301 9.45 -14.62 -0.23
C MET A 301 9.56 -16.10 0.17
N PRO A 302 9.90 -16.43 1.43
CA PRO A 302 9.87 -17.79 1.92
C PRO A 302 8.43 -18.34 1.96
N LYS A 303 8.26 -19.66 1.73
CA LYS A 303 6.95 -20.33 1.79
C LYS A 303 6.67 -20.98 3.14
N LEU A 304 5.39 -21.20 3.44
CA LEU A 304 4.94 -21.99 4.58
C LEU A 304 5.29 -23.48 4.38
N ILE A 305 5.46 -24.22 5.46
CA ILE A 305 5.91 -25.62 5.43
C ILE A 305 4.78 -26.57 5.76
N LYS A 306 3.97 -26.22 6.77
CA LYS A 306 2.89 -27.08 7.26
C LYS A 306 1.64 -26.96 6.40
N THR A 307 1.49 -25.81 5.68
CA THR A 307 0.33 -25.54 4.82
C THR A 307 0.56 -26.10 3.42
N PRO A 308 -0.27 -27.08 2.97
CA PRO A 308 -0.17 -27.64 1.63
C PRO A 308 -0.35 -26.57 0.54
N ASN A 309 0.36 -26.74 -0.58
CA ASN A 309 0.29 -25.86 -1.75
C ASN A 309 0.75 -24.41 -1.53
N ALA A 310 1.33 -24.09 -0.38
CA ALA A 310 1.94 -22.79 -0.16
C ALA A 310 3.06 -22.52 -1.19
N THR A 311 3.10 -21.30 -1.68
CA THR A 311 4.05 -20.84 -2.70
C THR A 311 5.03 -19.82 -2.12
N ASN A 312 6.03 -19.44 -2.92
CA ASN A 312 6.95 -18.35 -2.59
C ASN A 312 6.45 -16.99 -3.12
N TYR A 313 5.18 -16.88 -3.49
CA TYR A 313 4.60 -15.73 -4.15
C TYR A 313 3.38 -15.22 -3.42
N SER A 314 3.27 -13.89 -3.32
CA SER A 314 2.21 -13.23 -2.57
C SER A 314 1.88 -11.85 -3.15
N ASN A 315 0.86 -11.22 -2.60
CA ASN A 315 0.48 -9.86 -2.88
C ASN A 315 0.31 -9.07 -1.57
N ASN A 316 0.75 -7.82 -1.56
CA ASN A 316 0.47 -6.87 -0.49
C ASN A 316 0.15 -5.51 -1.07
N GLY A 317 -1.13 -5.17 -1.15
CA GLY A 317 -1.63 -3.92 -1.73
C GLY A 317 -2.16 -4.10 -3.15
N GLY A 318 -2.07 -3.04 -3.90
CA GLY A 318 -2.73 -2.79 -5.16
C GLY A 318 -3.81 -1.74 -4.97
N SER A 319 -3.99 -0.91 -5.98
CA SER A 319 -4.96 0.19 -5.94
C SER A 319 -5.59 0.44 -7.32
N SER A 320 -6.69 1.18 -7.30
CA SER A 320 -7.42 1.55 -8.50
C SER A 320 -7.95 2.98 -8.39
N TRP A 321 -8.09 3.66 -9.53
CA TRP A 321 -8.64 5.01 -9.63
C TRP A 321 -10.16 4.94 -9.76
N TYR A 322 -10.86 5.71 -8.95
CA TYR A 322 -12.33 5.77 -8.93
C TYR A 322 -12.80 7.20 -9.18
N ILE A 323 -13.76 7.36 -10.08
CA ILE A 323 -14.43 8.65 -10.29
C ILE A 323 -15.54 8.76 -9.25
N THR A 324 -15.58 9.88 -8.54
CA THR A 324 -16.66 10.11 -7.58
C THR A 324 -17.90 10.65 -8.27
N SER A 325 -19.06 10.47 -7.66
CA SER A 325 -20.31 11.03 -8.18
C SER A 325 -20.33 12.57 -8.17
N ASN A 326 -19.48 13.21 -7.34
CA ASN A 326 -19.32 14.67 -7.30
C ASN A 326 -18.54 15.23 -8.50
N CYS A 327 -17.86 14.39 -9.27
CA CYS A 327 -17.13 14.85 -10.45
C CYS A 327 -18.02 15.69 -11.37
N LYS A 328 -17.61 16.94 -11.61
CA LYS A 328 -18.40 17.90 -12.39
C LYS A 328 -18.27 17.67 -13.89
N ASN A 329 -17.16 17.08 -14.33
CA ASN A 329 -16.91 16.75 -15.73
C ASN A 329 -16.50 15.28 -15.85
N LYS A 330 -17.49 14.38 -15.76
CA LYS A 330 -17.29 12.93 -15.80
C LYS A 330 -16.69 12.46 -17.11
N ASP A 331 -17.11 13.06 -18.24
CA ASP A 331 -16.59 12.71 -19.56
C ASP A 331 -15.06 13.00 -19.63
N LEU A 332 -14.61 14.13 -19.08
CA LEU A 332 -13.20 14.47 -18.99
C LEU A 332 -12.43 13.48 -18.09
N ALA A 333 -12.99 13.12 -16.95
CA ALA A 333 -12.36 12.18 -16.02
C ALA A 333 -12.25 10.78 -16.64
N ILE A 334 -13.29 10.31 -17.34
CA ILE A 334 -13.28 9.04 -18.06
C ILE A 334 -12.25 9.08 -19.20
N ASP A 335 -12.23 10.12 -20.01
CA ASP A 335 -11.29 10.27 -21.11
C ASP A 335 -9.84 10.34 -20.63
N PHE A 336 -9.59 11.07 -19.55
CA PHE A 336 -8.28 11.14 -18.88
C PHE A 336 -7.80 9.74 -18.44
N LEU A 337 -8.60 8.99 -17.67
CA LEU A 337 -8.21 7.66 -17.19
C LEU A 337 -8.07 6.67 -18.35
N LYS A 338 -8.96 6.73 -19.36
CA LYS A 338 -8.94 5.90 -20.56
C LYS A 338 -7.69 6.12 -21.39
N SER A 339 -7.29 7.38 -21.60
CA SER A 339 -6.13 7.75 -22.41
C SER A 339 -4.80 7.55 -21.70
N THR A 340 -4.82 7.40 -20.37
CA THR A 340 -3.62 7.25 -19.53
C THR A 340 -3.51 5.84 -18.97
N PHE A 341 -4.08 5.56 -17.80
CA PHE A 341 -3.92 4.27 -17.10
C PHE A 341 -4.57 3.08 -17.84
N ALA A 342 -5.58 3.32 -18.67
CA ALA A 342 -6.24 2.29 -19.46
C ALA A 342 -5.89 2.32 -20.97
N GLY A 343 -4.85 3.07 -21.37
CA GLY A 343 -4.53 3.20 -22.79
C GLY A 343 -3.07 3.54 -23.13
N SER A 344 -2.25 3.95 -22.16
CA SER A 344 -0.90 4.46 -22.46
C SER A 344 0.21 3.52 -21.98
N VAL A 345 0.87 2.84 -22.91
CA VAL A 345 2.13 2.13 -22.64
C VAL A 345 3.23 3.13 -22.23
N GLU A 346 3.27 4.30 -22.89
CA GLU A 346 4.24 5.36 -22.58
C GLU A 346 4.19 5.81 -21.12
N LEU A 347 2.97 5.95 -20.55
CA LEU A 347 2.82 6.31 -19.15
C LEU A 347 3.53 5.29 -18.26
N TYR A 348 3.22 4.02 -18.41
CA TYR A 348 3.79 2.96 -17.58
C TYR A 348 5.30 2.83 -17.78
N ASP A 349 5.82 3.00 -18.99
CA ASP A 349 7.26 3.03 -19.25
C ASP A 349 7.96 4.16 -18.51
N LYS A 350 7.34 5.34 -18.42
CA LYS A 350 7.90 6.50 -17.72
C LYS A 350 7.86 6.34 -16.20
N ILE A 351 6.78 5.81 -15.64
CA ILE A 351 6.63 5.66 -14.19
C ILE A 351 7.32 4.40 -13.65
N LEU A 352 7.59 3.40 -14.48
CA LEU A 352 8.19 2.14 -14.06
C LEU A 352 9.50 2.34 -13.29
N ALA A 353 10.42 3.09 -13.85
CA ALA A 353 11.75 3.30 -13.26
C ALA A 353 11.70 4.22 -12.04
N SER A 354 10.80 5.19 -12.00
CA SER A 354 10.73 6.22 -10.96
C SER A 354 9.91 5.81 -9.75
N THR A 355 8.85 5.03 -9.96
CA THR A 355 7.90 4.65 -8.91
C THR A 355 7.90 3.16 -8.62
N GLY A 356 8.38 2.32 -9.55
CA GLY A 356 8.25 0.86 -9.44
C GLY A 356 6.82 0.35 -9.65
N ALA A 357 5.92 1.17 -10.17
CA ALA A 357 4.54 0.77 -10.44
C ALA A 357 4.49 -0.27 -11.57
N ILE A 358 4.04 -1.46 -11.24
CA ILE A 358 3.84 -2.54 -12.21
C ILE A 358 2.49 -2.37 -12.86
N ALA A 359 2.48 -2.29 -14.19
CA ALA A 359 1.28 -2.10 -14.97
C ALA A 359 0.26 -3.22 -14.74
N THR A 360 -0.97 -2.82 -14.47
CA THR A 360 -2.14 -3.70 -14.56
C THR A 360 -2.73 -3.71 -15.97
N TYR A 361 -2.46 -2.67 -16.74
CA TYR A 361 -2.81 -2.59 -18.17
C TYR A 361 -1.91 -3.55 -18.96
N LEU A 362 -2.50 -4.66 -19.44
CA LEU A 362 -1.76 -5.77 -20.04
C LEU A 362 -0.82 -5.37 -21.18
N PRO A 363 -1.20 -4.48 -22.13
CA PRO A 363 -0.27 -4.06 -23.17
C PRO A 363 1.00 -3.37 -22.67
N ALA A 364 0.93 -2.66 -21.54
CA ALA A 364 2.09 -2.02 -20.96
C ALA A 364 3.04 -3.05 -20.33
N GLY A 365 2.52 -4.13 -19.76
CA GLY A 365 3.31 -5.23 -19.22
C GLY A 365 4.14 -6.00 -20.26
N GLU A 366 3.84 -5.83 -21.56
CA GLU A 366 4.59 -6.42 -22.68
C GLU A 366 5.73 -5.51 -23.20
N SER A 367 5.92 -4.33 -22.60
CA SER A 367 6.99 -3.41 -22.99
C SER A 367 8.38 -3.99 -22.75
N GLU A 368 9.30 -3.75 -23.67
CA GLU A 368 10.71 -4.16 -23.55
C GLU A 368 11.41 -3.55 -22.32
N LYS A 369 10.89 -2.42 -21.80
CA LYS A 369 11.37 -1.75 -20.59
C LYS A 369 11.39 -2.67 -19.36
N TYR A 370 10.45 -3.60 -19.28
CA TYR A 370 10.39 -4.56 -18.17
C TYR A 370 11.56 -5.54 -18.14
N ALA A 371 12.20 -5.80 -19.29
CA ALA A 371 13.36 -6.70 -19.38
C ALA A 371 14.72 -5.98 -19.21
N GLU A 372 14.72 -4.65 -19.09
CA GLU A 372 15.96 -3.88 -18.93
C GLU A 372 16.60 -4.15 -17.55
N PRO A 373 17.95 -4.36 -17.50
CA PRO A 373 18.66 -4.43 -16.24
C PRO A 373 18.61 -3.09 -15.48
N VAL A 374 18.36 -3.14 -14.18
CA VAL A 374 18.31 -1.94 -13.33
C VAL A 374 19.58 -1.84 -12.50
N ALA A 375 20.42 -0.85 -12.79
CA ALA A 375 21.76 -0.70 -12.17
C ALA A 375 21.70 -0.60 -10.64
N TYR A 376 20.67 0.04 -10.08
CA TYR A 376 20.46 0.13 -8.64
C TYR A 376 20.35 -1.27 -7.98
N TRP A 377 19.76 -2.23 -8.68
CA TRP A 377 19.46 -3.58 -8.24
C TRP A 377 20.48 -4.60 -8.77
N SER A 378 21.77 -4.29 -8.67
CA SER A 378 22.86 -5.17 -9.13
C SER A 378 22.69 -5.64 -10.59
N ASN A 379 22.06 -4.82 -11.43
CA ASN A 379 21.69 -5.13 -12.82
C ASN A 379 20.70 -6.28 -12.99
N GLN A 380 19.90 -6.61 -11.99
CA GLN A 380 18.76 -7.52 -12.16
C GLN A 380 17.66 -6.86 -13.01
N PRO A 381 16.96 -7.61 -13.89
CA PRO A 381 15.76 -7.14 -14.58
C PRO A 381 14.55 -7.26 -13.64
N ILE A 382 14.54 -6.47 -12.57
CA ILE A 382 13.59 -6.63 -11.45
C ILE A 382 12.14 -6.55 -11.88
N PHE A 383 11.80 -5.68 -12.82
CA PHE A 383 10.44 -5.47 -13.23
C PHE A 383 9.83 -6.70 -13.93
N LYS A 384 10.64 -7.35 -14.80
CA LYS A 384 10.23 -8.62 -15.40
C LYS A 384 10.02 -9.70 -14.32
N THR A 385 10.94 -9.79 -13.37
CA THR A 385 10.85 -10.74 -12.26
C THR A 385 9.57 -10.51 -11.43
N ILE A 386 9.23 -9.26 -11.14
CA ILE A 386 8.02 -8.90 -10.38
C ILE A 386 6.74 -9.27 -11.14
N VAL A 387 6.69 -9.04 -12.46
CA VAL A 387 5.57 -9.46 -13.30
C VAL A 387 5.41 -10.99 -13.28
N GLU A 388 6.50 -11.74 -13.29
CA GLU A 388 6.46 -13.19 -13.16
C GLU A 388 5.93 -13.62 -11.78
N TYR A 389 6.36 -12.96 -10.69
CA TYR A 389 5.85 -13.24 -9.33
C TYR A 389 4.36 -12.95 -9.20
N SER A 390 3.86 -11.86 -9.79
CA SER A 390 2.44 -11.52 -9.77
C SER A 390 1.56 -12.58 -10.44
N LYS A 391 2.06 -13.22 -11.51
CA LYS A 391 1.36 -14.30 -12.21
C LYS A 391 1.30 -15.60 -11.41
N LEU A 392 2.22 -15.80 -10.46
CA LEU A 392 2.35 -16.99 -9.63
C LEU A 392 1.70 -16.84 -8.25
N THR A 393 1.22 -15.65 -7.93
CA THR A 393 0.51 -15.37 -6.67
C THR A 393 -0.81 -16.12 -6.65
N PRO A 394 -1.07 -16.95 -5.61
CA PRO A 394 -2.35 -17.66 -5.49
C PRO A 394 -3.51 -16.68 -5.33
N ALA A 395 -4.66 -17.00 -5.89
CA ALA A 395 -5.90 -16.32 -5.54
C ALA A 395 -6.31 -16.68 -4.11
N ASN A 396 -6.98 -15.76 -3.42
CA ASN A 396 -7.59 -15.99 -2.11
C ASN A 396 -8.99 -15.38 -2.05
N ASN A 397 -9.75 -15.73 -1.03
CA ASN A 397 -11.07 -15.16 -0.79
C ASN A 397 -10.95 -13.71 -0.33
N THR A 398 -11.84 -12.86 -0.80
CA THR A 398 -11.95 -11.45 -0.44
C THR A 398 -13.20 -11.21 0.41
N SER A 399 -13.24 -10.09 1.13
CA SER A 399 -14.41 -9.65 1.87
C SER A 399 -14.42 -8.11 1.95
N PRO A 400 -15.59 -7.47 1.95
CA PRO A 400 -15.71 -6.05 2.32
C PRO A 400 -15.14 -5.73 3.70
N TYR A 401 -15.01 -6.75 4.57
CA TYR A 401 -14.48 -6.63 5.94
C TYR A 401 -13.00 -7.02 6.05
N TYR A 402 -12.26 -7.00 4.93
CA TYR A 402 -10.84 -7.37 4.92
C TYR A 402 -10.02 -6.59 5.96
N TYR A 403 -10.17 -5.26 6.01
CA TYR A 403 -9.43 -4.43 6.96
C TYR A 403 -9.91 -4.60 8.40
N ASP A 404 -11.21 -4.87 8.63
CA ASP A 404 -11.70 -5.22 9.96
C ASP A 404 -11.01 -6.49 10.46
N GLY A 405 -10.92 -7.53 9.62
CA GLY A 405 -10.20 -8.77 9.94
C GLY A 405 -8.70 -8.58 10.15
N ARG A 406 -8.06 -7.83 9.24
CA ARG A 406 -6.64 -7.50 9.34
C ARG A 406 -6.31 -6.76 10.64
N ASN A 407 -7.10 -5.74 10.99
CA ASN A 407 -6.87 -4.93 12.18
C ASN A 407 -7.16 -5.72 13.47
N ALA A 408 -8.18 -6.57 13.48
CA ALA A 408 -8.46 -7.48 14.58
C ALA A 408 -7.27 -8.43 14.84
N ILE A 409 -6.70 -9.05 13.79
CA ILE A 409 -5.47 -9.85 13.91
C ILE A 409 -4.31 -8.99 14.41
N GLY A 410 -4.11 -7.75 13.91
CA GLY A 410 -3.07 -6.84 14.37
C GLY A 410 -3.13 -6.57 15.88
N THR A 411 -4.33 -6.33 16.40
CA THR A 411 -4.58 -6.17 17.84
C THR A 411 -4.21 -7.44 18.61
N GLN A 412 -4.58 -8.61 18.11
CA GLN A 412 -4.33 -9.87 18.81
C GLN A 412 -2.86 -10.30 18.76
N ILE A 413 -2.09 -9.89 17.74
CA ILE A 413 -0.64 -10.15 17.70
C ILE A 413 0.03 -9.53 18.93
N GLN A 414 -0.31 -8.31 19.31
CA GLN A 414 0.26 -7.68 20.51
C GLN A 414 -0.08 -8.45 21.78
N ASN A 415 -1.29 -8.98 21.88
CA ASN A 415 -1.72 -9.83 23.00
C ASN A 415 -0.93 -11.15 23.00
N ILE A 416 -0.74 -11.79 21.85
CA ILE A 416 0.05 -13.03 21.69
C ILE A 416 1.50 -12.80 22.07
N MET A 417 2.12 -11.70 21.64
CA MET A 417 3.50 -11.34 21.99
C MET A 417 3.64 -11.05 23.49
N SER A 418 2.55 -10.63 24.15
CA SER A 418 2.47 -10.48 25.60
C SER A 418 2.13 -11.77 26.37
N GLY A 419 1.95 -12.89 25.67
CA GLY A 419 1.76 -14.22 26.26
C GLY A 419 0.33 -14.76 26.23
N ALA A 420 -0.58 -14.14 25.46
CA ALA A 420 -1.91 -14.70 25.23
C ALA A 420 -1.85 -16.01 24.42
N ASP A 421 -2.83 -16.88 24.64
CA ASP A 421 -3.00 -18.10 23.89
C ASP A 421 -3.45 -17.80 22.47
N ILE A 422 -2.78 -18.40 21.47
CA ILE A 422 -3.01 -18.10 20.04
C ILE A 422 -4.43 -18.47 19.61
N ASP A 423 -4.98 -19.61 20.05
CA ASP A 423 -6.31 -20.04 19.63
C ASP A 423 -7.39 -19.11 20.22
N SER A 424 -7.21 -18.70 21.48
CA SER A 424 -8.11 -17.72 22.12
C SER A 424 -8.05 -16.36 21.43
N ALA A 425 -6.85 -15.88 21.11
CA ALA A 425 -6.66 -14.60 20.43
C ALA A 425 -7.27 -14.58 19.02
N ILE A 426 -7.13 -15.65 18.26
CA ILE A 426 -7.78 -15.79 16.94
C ILE A 426 -9.32 -15.82 17.08
N ALA A 427 -9.84 -16.50 18.11
CA ALA A 427 -11.28 -16.52 18.35
C ALA A 427 -11.82 -15.13 18.72
N ASP A 428 -11.07 -14.35 19.51
CA ASP A 428 -11.44 -12.98 19.84
C ASP A 428 -11.42 -12.07 18.60
N ALA A 429 -10.41 -12.22 17.71
CA ALA A 429 -10.37 -11.50 16.43
C ALA A 429 -11.58 -11.84 15.54
N GLN A 430 -11.93 -13.12 15.42
CA GLN A 430 -13.10 -13.53 14.65
C GLN A 430 -14.38 -12.93 15.21
N ALA A 431 -14.58 -12.97 16.53
CA ALA A 431 -15.76 -12.42 17.19
C ALA A 431 -15.89 -10.90 16.99
N GLU A 432 -14.76 -10.17 16.96
CA GLU A 432 -14.73 -8.74 16.67
C GLU A 432 -15.25 -8.45 15.25
N VAL A 433 -14.78 -9.19 14.25
CA VAL A 433 -15.26 -9.03 12.86
C VAL A 433 -16.73 -9.43 12.72
N GLU A 434 -17.15 -10.55 13.32
CA GLU A 434 -18.57 -10.96 13.32
C GLU A 434 -19.48 -9.89 13.93
N PHE A 435 -19.00 -9.16 14.93
CA PHE A 435 -19.72 -8.03 15.53
C PHE A 435 -19.81 -6.84 14.57
N SER A 436 -18.72 -6.50 13.85
CA SER A 436 -18.73 -5.39 12.89
C SER A 436 -19.60 -5.65 11.65
N MET A 437 -19.98 -6.91 11.41
CA MET A 437 -20.88 -7.31 10.31
C MET A 437 -22.37 -7.23 10.65
N GLN A 438 -22.74 -6.89 11.91
CA GLN A 438 -24.14 -6.82 12.39
C GLN A 438 -24.74 -5.44 12.15
#